data_3049a4755b4e8ab686552f4d00229559
#
_entry.id   3049a4755b4e8ab686552f4d00229559
#
_cell.length_a   1.000
_cell.length_b   1.000
_cell.length_c   1.000
_cell.angle_alpha   90.00
_cell.angle_beta   90.00
_cell.angle_gamma   90.00
#
_symmetry.space_group_name_H-M   'P 1'
#
loop_
_entity.id
_entity.type
_entity.pdbx_description
1 polymer ?
#
loop_
_entity_poly.entity_id
_entity_poly.type
_entity_poly.pdbx_seq_one_letter_code
_entity_poly.pdbx_strand_id
1 'polypeptide(L)'
;MQDRILIDAGPLIALFDADDSHHKKIRSFFTEYKYCFICTLAVFAEVSHFLKFSVETQCDFLEWAIYHGVIVCDINQHDLPRIIELTRKYKDLPMDFADASLVVAAEKTGIREIVSLDEDFDIYRLPGKEKIHNVYKP
;
A
#
# COMPACT_ATOMS: atom_id res chain seq x y z
N MET A 1 -11.09 1.09 -19.11
CA MET A 1 -9.88 1.50 -18.36
C MET A 1 -10.05 1.12 -16.91
N GLN A 2 -9.04 0.49 -16.30
CA GLN A 2 -9.09 0.12 -14.89
C GLN A 2 -8.84 1.35 -14.02
N ASP A 3 -9.57 1.44 -12.92
CA ASP A 3 -9.33 2.47 -11.92
C ASP A 3 -8.01 2.20 -11.21
N ARG A 4 -7.25 3.25 -10.94
CA ARG A 4 -6.01 3.16 -10.18
C ARG A 4 -6.30 3.35 -8.69
N ILE A 5 -5.73 2.49 -7.88
CA ILE A 5 -5.94 2.48 -6.45
C ILE A 5 -4.63 2.17 -5.73
N LEU A 6 -4.38 2.83 -4.62
CA LEU A 6 -3.20 2.54 -3.81
C LEU A 6 -3.42 1.25 -3.02
N ILE A 7 -2.34 0.57 -2.69
CA ILE A 7 -2.41 -0.64 -1.86
C ILE A 7 -1.28 -0.63 -0.83
N ASP A 8 -1.65 -0.92 0.41
CA ASP A 8 -0.75 -1.03 1.54
C ASP A 8 -0.11 -2.44 1.61
N ALA A 9 0.88 -2.60 2.48
CA ALA A 9 1.60 -3.87 2.63
C ALA A 9 0.73 -5.00 3.16
N GLY A 10 -0.16 -4.72 4.12
CA GLY A 10 -1.00 -5.76 4.73
C GLY A 10 -1.78 -6.61 3.74
N PRO A 11 -2.55 -6.00 2.84
CA PRO A 11 -3.27 -6.75 1.80
C PRO A 11 -2.35 -7.56 0.88
N LEU A 12 -1.18 -7.02 0.52
CA LEU A 12 -0.23 -7.72 -0.34
C LEU A 12 0.38 -8.93 0.37
N ILE A 13 0.72 -8.79 1.65
CA ILE A 13 1.22 -9.89 2.46
C ILE A 13 0.13 -10.98 2.56
N ALA A 14 -1.10 -10.60 2.85
CA ALA A 14 -2.22 -11.52 2.97
C ALA A 14 -2.50 -12.27 1.66
N LEU A 15 -2.29 -11.61 0.52
CA LEU A 15 -2.49 -12.24 -0.79
C LEU A 15 -1.52 -13.41 -1.02
N PHE A 16 -0.27 -13.27 -0.58
CA PHE A 16 0.80 -14.24 -0.84
C PHE A 16 1.10 -15.18 0.33
N ASP A 17 0.69 -14.85 1.55
CA ASP A 17 0.86 -15.70 2.73
C ASP A 17 -0.44 -16.46 3.01
N ALA A 18 -0.46 -17.74 2.65
CA ALA A 18 -1.64 -18.59 2.83
C ALA A 18 -2.06 -18.75 4.30
N ASP A 19 -1.13 -18.52 5.23
CA ASP A 19 -1.40 -18.61 6.67
C ASP A 19 -1.88 -17.30 7.29
N ASP A 20 -1.92 -16.22 6.51
CA ASP A 20 -2.44 -14.94 7.00
C ASP A 20 -3.94 -15.04 7.23
N SER A 21 -4.42 -14.48 8.34
CA SER A 21 -5.83 -14.52 8.70
C SER A 21 -6.75 -13.86 7.68
N HIS A 22 -6.24 -12.92 6.90
CA HIS A 22 -6.97 -12.21 5.86
C HIS A 22 -6.83 -12.81 4.47
N HIS A 23 -6.07 -13.91 4.33
CA HIS A 23 -5.72 -14.48 3.03
C HIS A 23 -6.94 -14.74 2.13
N LYS A 24 -7.94 -15.46 2.66
CA LYS A 24 -9.12 -15.83 1.87
C LYS A 24 -9.93 -14.62 1.43
N LYS A 25 -10.13 -13.67 2.33
CA LYS A 25 -10.91 -12.44 2.03
C LYS A 25 -10.19 -11.57 1.01
N ILE A 26 -8.88 -11.43 1.14
CA ILE A 26 -8.07 -10.65 0.20
C ILE A 26 -8.06 -11.32 -1.18
N ARG A 27 -7.92 -12.64 -1.25
CA ARG A 27 -7.99 -13.35 -2.53
C ARG A 27 -9.33 -13.10 -3.22
N SER A 28 -10.42 -13.17 -2.46
CA SER A 28 -11.77 -12.89 -2.99
C SER A 28 -11.86 -11.46 -3.51
N PHE A 29 -11.32 -10.51 -2.77
CA PHE A 29 -11.29 -9.10 -3.16
C PHE A 29 -10.56 -8.92 -4.51
N PHE A 30 -9.37 -9.51 -4.66
CA PHE A 30 -8.60 -9.42 -5.90
C PHE A 30 -9.28 -10.12 -7.07
N THR A 31 -10.05 -11.15 -6.81
CA THR A 31 -10.83 -11.85 -7.83
C THR A 31 -12.03 -11.02 -8.29
N GLU A 32 -12.71 -10.38 -7.33
CA GLU A 32 -13.93 -9.61 -7.59
C GLU A 32 -13.65 -8.25 -8.21
N TYR A 33 -12.61 -7.56 -7.72
CA TYR A 33 -12.32 -6.18 -8.13
C TYR A 33 -11.04 -6.12 -8.97
N LYS A 34 -11.18 -5.59 -10.19
CA LYS A 34 -10.08 -5.50 -11.16
C LYS A 34 -9.54 -4.06 -11.21
N TYR A 35 -8.78 -3.69 -10.19
CA TYR A 35 -8.11 -2.40 -10.13
C TYR A 35 -6.70 -2.46 -10.70
N CYS A 36 -6.16 -1.29 -11.06
CA CYS A 36 -4.73 -1.12 -11.28
C CYS A 36 -4.12 -0.71 -9.93
N PHE A 37 -3.48 -1.65 -9.24
CA PHE A 37 -2.91 -1.43 -7.91
C PHE A 37 -1.58 -0.71 -7.99
N ILE A 38 -1.41 0.31 -7.16
CA ILE A 38 -0.19 1.12 -7.11
C ILE A 38 0.32 1.14 -5.66
N CYS A 39 1.59 0.88 -5.50
CA CYS A 39 2.28 0.98 -4.21
C CYS A 39 3.56 1.80 -4.36
N THR A 40 4.36 1.85 -3.31
CA THR A 40 5.67 2.48 -3.30
C THR A 40 6.74 1.43 -3.08
N LEU A 41 7.99 1.78 -3.36
CA LEU A 41 9.11 0.86 -3.11
C LEU A 41 9.24 0.53 -1.62
N ALA A 42 8.90 1.46 -0.72
CA ALA A 42 8.89 1.21 0.72
C ALA A 42 7.90 0.10 1.09
N VAL A 43 6.68 0.15 0.54
CA VAL A 43 5.67 -0.91 0.72
C VAL A 43 6.18 -2.22 0.15
N PHE A 44 6.77 -2.18 -1.03
CA PHE A 44 7.33 -3.34 -1.71
C PHE A 44 8.40 -4.05 -0.86
N ALA A 45 9.31 -3.26 -0.26
CA ALA A 45 10.34 -3.78 0.62
C ALA A 45 9.75 -4.42 1.88
N GLU A 46 8.73 -3.80 2.45
CA GLU A 46 8.04 -4.34 3.64
C GLU A 46 7.38 -5.68 3.33
N VAL A 47 6.67 -5.79 2.22
CA VAL A 47 6.05 -7.05 1.78
C VAL A 47 7.11 -8.14 1.64
N SER A 48 8.19 -7.83 0.92
CA SER A 48 9.28 -8.77 0.70
C SER A 48 9.89 -9.27 2.02
N HIS A 49 10.04 -8.37 2.99
CA HIS A 49 10.55 -8.71 4.32
C HIS A 49 9.62 -9.68 5.05
N PHE A 50 8.31 -9.42 5.04
CA PHE A 50 7.35 -10.31 5.71
C PHE A 50 7.15 -11.65 5.01
N LEU A 51 7.52 -11.76 3.73
CA LEU A 51 7.44 -13.01 2.98
C LEU A 51 8.76 -13.82 3.05
N LYS A 52 9.73 -13.40 3.86
CA LYS A 52 11.06 -14.05 3.93
C LYS A 52 11.05 -15.46 4.48
N PHE A 53 9.92 -15.92 5.04
CA PHE A 53 9.78 -17.32 5.48
C PHE A 53 9.88 -18.30 4.32
N SER A 54 9.72 -17.86 3.08
CA SER A 54 9.82 -18.71 1.89
C SER A 54 10.38 -17.90 0.72
N VAL A 55 11.54 -18.30 0.22
CA VAL A 55 12.16 -17.68 -0.97
C VAL A 55 11.22 -17.78 -2.16
N GLU A 56 10.54 -18.92 -2.32
CA GLU A 56 9.60 -19.11 -3.43
C GLU A 56 8.42 -18.12 -3.36
N THR A 57 7.90 -17.90 -2.17
CA THR A 57 6.82 -16.93 -1.97
C THR A 57 7.27 -15.52 -2.26
N GLN A 58 8.49 -15.14 -1.85
CA GLN A 58 9.07 -13.84 -2.20
C GLN A 58 9.18 -13.69 -3.71
N CYS A 59 9.67 -14.72 -4.40
CA CYS A 59 9.82 -14.70 -5.85
C CYS A 59 8.47 -14.63 -6.55
N ASP A 60 7.46 -15.34 -6.06
CA ASP A 60 6.10 -15.28 -6.61
C ASP A 60 5.54 -13.86 -6.57
N PHE A 61 5.76 -13.16 -5.46
CA PHE A 61 5.35 -11.77 -5.32
C PHE A 61 6.07 -10.88 -6.35
N LEU A 62 7.38 -11.03 -6.48
CA LEU A 62 8.18 -10.24 -7.42
C LEU A 62 7.79 -10.52 -8.87
N GLU A 63 7.54 -11.77 -9.23
CA GLU A 63 7.07 -12.13 -10.58
C GLU A 63 5.69 -11.53 -10.88
N TRP A 64 4.79 -11.60 -9.89
CA TRP A 64 3.46 -10.98 -10.03
C TRP A 64 3.59 -9.49 -10.32
N ALA A 65 4.53 -8.81 -9.68
CA ALA A 65 4.81 -7.40 -9.92
C ALA A 65 5.36 -7.15 -11.33
N ILE A 66 6.23 -8.05 -11.84
CA ILE A 66 6.75 -7.98 -13.21
C ILE A 66 5.60 -7.99 -14.22
N TYR A 67 4.56 -8.77 -13.96
CA TYR A 67 3.38 -8.85 -14.82
C TYR A 67 2.31 -7.81 -14.45
N HIS A 68 2.72 -6.74 -13.75
CA HIS A 68 1.87 -5.60 -13.42
C HIS A 68 0.71 -5.92 -12.46
N GLY A 69 0.88 -6.94 -11.62
CA GLY A 69 -0.07 -7.17 -10.52
C GLY A 69 -0.12 -5.94 -9.60
N VAL A 70 1.04 -5.30 -9.41
CA VAL A 70 1.15 -4.00 -8.73
C VAL A 70 2.17 -3.15 -9.48
N ILE A 71 1.95 -1.84 -9.51
CA ILE A 71 2.86 -0.88 -10.13
C ILE A 71 3.49 -0.04 -9.02
N VAL A 72 4.81 0.16 -9.09
CA VAL A 72 5.55 0.92 -8.08
C VAL A 72 5.61 2.40 -8.48
N CYS A 73 5.02 3.25 -7.66
CA CYS A 73 5.10 4.71 -7.80
C CYS A 73 6.46 5.19 -7.30
N ASP A 74 7.09 6.08 -8.05
CA ASP A 74 8.41 6.61 -7.69
C ASP A 74 8.28 7.63 -6.54
N ILE A 75 8.87 7.28 -5.41
CA ILE A 75 9.08 8.16 -4.25
C ILE A 75 10.58 8.30 -4.09
N ASN A 76 11.09 9.51 -4.19
CA ASN A 76 12.53 9.73 -4.24
C ASN A 76 12.99 10.74 -3.18
N GLN A 77 14.26 11.12 -3.24
CA GLN A 77 14.88 12.02 -2.28
C GLN A 77 14.16 13.38 -2.17
N HIS A 78 13.59 13.86 -3.27
CA HIS A 78 12.85 15.14 -3.29
C HIS A 78 11.55 15.10 -2.49
N ASP A 79 11.05 13.91 -2.18
CA ASP A 79 9.83 13.72 -1.38
C ASP A 79 10.10 13.69 0.12
N LEU A 80 11.36 13.57 0.55
CA LEU A 80 11.70 13.45 1.97
C LEU A 80 11.24 14.63 2.83
N PRO A 81 11.31 15.91 2.37
CA PRO A 81 10.77 17.00 3.18
C PRO A 81 9.28 16.83 3.52
N ARG A 82 8.48 16.37 2.57
CA ARG A 82 7.05 16.11 2.83
C ARG A 82 6.87 14.93 3.79
N ILE A 83 7.69 13.89 3.65
CA ILE A 83 7.66 12.73 4.55
C ILE A 83 7.99 13.16 5.98
N ILE A 84 8.95 14.06 6.17
CA ILE A 84 9.30 14.62 7.48
C ILE A 84 8.08 15.35 8.10
N GLU A 85 7.40 16.17 7.33
CA GLU A 85 6.19 16.87 7.79
C GLU A 85 5.12 15.90 8.27
N LEU A 86 4.86 14.85 7.48
CA LEU A 86 3.86 13.83 7.80
C LEU A 86 4.25 13.05 9.04
N THR A 87 5.51 12.64 9.13
CA THR A 87 6.04 11.87 10.27
C THR A 87 5.88 12.65 11.57
N ARG A 88 6.16 13.95 11.55
CA ARG A 88 5.99 14.82 12.72
C ARG A 88 4.53 15.03 13.07
N LYS A 89 3.68 15.26 12.06
CA LYS A 89 2.25 15.49 12.26
C LYS A 89 1.56 14.29 12.90
N TYR A 90 1.93 13.09 12.50
CA TYR A 90 1.29 11.84 12.97
C TYR A 90 2.19 11.04 13.91
N LYS A 91 3.06 11.70 14.66
CA LYS A 91 4.03 11.05 15.55
C LYS A 91 3.40 10.16 16.62
N ASP A 92 2.17 10.44 17.00
CA ASP A 92 1.47 9.73 18.09
C ASP A 92 0.82 8.43 17.65
N LEU A 93 0.66 8.23 16.32
CA LEU A 93 0.08 6.98 15.81
C LEU A 93 1.00 5.77 15.99
N PRO A 94 2.34 5.70 15.78
CA PRO A 94 3.16 6.54 14.90
C PRO A 94 2.99 6.17 13.44
N MET A 95 3.10 7.16 12.56
CA MET A 95 3.14 6.92 11.11
C MET A 95 4.51 6.38 10.72
N ASP A 96 4.57 5.22 10.05
CA ASP A 96 5.83 4.71 9.55
C ASP A 96 6.17 5.28 8.16
N PHE A 97 7.37 4.97 7.67
CA PHE A 97 7.85 5.48 6.40
C PHE A 97 6.99 4.99 5.22
N ALA A 98 6.58 3.73 5.26
CA ALA A 98 5.74 3.16 4.19
C ALA A 98 4.39 3.88 4.10
N ASP A 99 3.74 4.13 5.25
CA ASP A 99 2.49 4.89 5.31
C ASP A 99 2.67 6.30 4.74
N ALA A 100 3.73 7.00 5.18
CA ALA A 100 4.05 8.34 4.70
C ALA A 100 4.27 8.33 3.18
N SER A 101 4.97 7.31 2.67
CA SER A 101 5.22 7.18 1.23
C SER A 101 3.93 7.01 0.43
N LEU A 102 2.95 6.30 0.98
CA LEU A 102 1.64 6.13 0.32
C LEU A 102 0.84 7.44 0.31
N VAL A 103 0.91 8.22 1.37
CA VAL A 103 0.28 9.55 1.39
C VAL A 103 0.92 10.45 0.31
N VAL A 104 2.24 10.44 0.21
CA VAL A 104 2.95 11.20 -0.83
C VAL A 104 2.56 10.69 -2.23
N ALA A 105 2.46 9.37 -2.40
CA ALA A 105 2.01 8.78 -3.68
C ALA A 105 0.60 9.28 -4.05
N ALA A 106 -0.29 9.36 -3.08
CA ALA A 106 -1.64 9.90 -3.29
C ALA A 106 -1.58 11.36 -3.78
N GLU A 107 -0.71 12.17 -3.17
CA GLU A 107 -0.52 13.57 -3.57
C GLU A 107 0.04 13.69 -4.99
N LYS A 108 1.02 12.85 -5.32
CA LYS A 108 1.69 12.91 -6.63
C LYS A 108 0.84 12.39 -7.78
N THR A 109 0.02 11.38 -7.52
CA THR A 109 -0.77 10.70 -8.57
C THR A 109 -2.19 11.21 -8.70
N GLY A 110 -2.70 11.88 -7.68
CA GLY A 110 -4.11 12.26 -7.62
C GLY A 110 -5.03 11.14 -7.17
N ILE A 111 -4.50 9.95 -6.84
CA ILE A 111 -5.29 8.82 -6.38
C ILE A 111 -5.79 9.09 -4.97
N ARG A 112 -7.08 8.83 -4.72
CA ARG A 112 -7.72 9.09 -3.42
C ARG A 112 -8.37 7.84 -2.81
N GLU A 113 -8.05 6.67 -3.36
CA GLU A 113 -8.56 5.39 -2.86
C GLU A 113 -7.41 4.46 -2.55
N ILE A 114 -7.56 3.64 -1.50
CA ILE A 114 -6.54 2.71 -1.04
C ILE A 114 -7.19 1.39 -0.59
N VAL A 115 -6.44 0.31 -0.68
CA VAL A 115 -6.77 -0.97 -0.03
C VAL A 115 -5.82 -1.14 1.14
N SER A 116 -6.34 -1.16 2.36
CA SER A 116 -5.56 -1.34 3.57
C SER A 116 -6.33 -2.17 4.59
N LEU A 117 -5.60 -2.95 5.38
CA LEU A 117 -6.17 -3.65 6.55
C LEU A 117 -6.09 -2.77 7.81
N ASP A 118 -5.46 -1.60 7.71
CA ASP A 118 -5.20 -0.69 8.81
C ASP A 118 -6.17 0.48 8.75
N GLU A 119 -6.69 0.90 9.90
CA GLU A 119 -7.59 2.05 10.00
C GLU A 119 -6.86 3.40 9.98
N ASP A 120 -5.54 3.41 10.04
CA ASP A 120 -4.75 4.65 10.11
C ASP A 120 -4.99 5.57 8.91
N PHE A 121 -5.28 5.00 7.73
CA PHE A 121 -5.56 5.80 6.53
C PHE A 121 -6.87 6.59 6.62
N ASP A 122 -7.76 6.23 7.55
CA ASP A 122 -8.94 7.04 7.85
C ASP A 122 -8.58 8.33 8.60
N ILE A 123 -7.41 8.35 9.23
CA ILE A 123 -6.92 9.48 10.04
C ILE A 123 -6.07 10.44 9.22
N TYR A 124 -5.23 9.91 8.32
CA TYR A 124 -4.31 10.72 7.51
C TYR A 124 -5.07 11.68 6.61
N ARG A 125 -4.50 12.87 6.41
CA ARG A 125 -5.11 13.90 5.56
C ARG A 125 -4.09 14.49 4.60
N LEU A 126 -4.56 14.76 3.39
CA LEU A 126 -3.81 15.51 2.38
C LEU A 126 -4.03 17.01 2.58
N PRO A 127 -3.30 17.88 1.84
CA PRO A 127 -3.56 19.32 1.87
C PRO A 127 -5.05 19.62 1.64
N GLY A 128 -5.57 20.63 2.35
CA GLY A 128 -7.00 20.97 2.28
C GLY A 128 -7.89 20.00 3.04
N LYS A 129 -7.33 19.18 3.92
CA LYS A 129 -8.02 18.16 4.74
C LYS A 129 -8.69 17.07 3.91
N GLU A 130 -8.22 16.86 2.69
CA GLU A 130 -8.72 15.81 1.80
C GLU A 130 -8.36 14.43 2.35
N LYS A 131 -9.27 13.46 2.17
CA LYS A 131 -9.12 12.09 2.69
C LYS A 131 -8.67 11.13 1.61
N ILE A 132 -7.99 10.05 2.04
CA ILE A 132 -7.79 8.85 1.23
C ILE A 132 -8.84 7.85 1.71
N HIS A 133 -9.68 7.40 0.79
CA HIS A 133 -10.78 6.48 1.11
C HIS A 133 -10.33 5.03 1.02
N ASN A 134 -10.44 4.29 2.13
CA ASN A 134 -10.16 2.85 2.14
C ASN A 134 -11.37 2.10 1.60
N VAL A 135 -11.21 1.48 0.43
CA VAL A 135 -12.30 0.78 -0.26
C VAL A 135 -12.47 -0.67 0.22
N TYR A 136 -11.52 -1.19 0.99
CA TYR A 136 -11.61 -2.55 1.51
C TYR A 136 -12.46 -2.58 2.78
N LYS A 137 -13.52 -3.38 2.75
CA LYS A 137 -14.40 -3.63 3.89
C LYS A 137 -14.32 -5.12 4.21
N PRO A 138 -13.64 -5.49 5.32
CA PRO A 138 -13.55 -6.90 5.70
C PRO A 138 -14.89 -7.49 6.10
#